data_9136a808081f180b103bb43f6e18723b
#
_entry.id   9136a808081f180b103bb43f6e18723b
#
_cell.length_a   1.000
_cell.length_b   1.000
_cell.length_c   1.000
_cell.angle_alpha   90.00
_cell.angle_beta   90.00
_cell.angle_gamma   90.00
#
_symmetry.space_group_name_H-M   'P 1'
#
loop_
_entity.id
_entity.type
_entity.pdbx_description
1 polymer ?
#
loop_
_entity_poly.entity_id
_entity_poly.type
_entity_poly.pdbx_seq_one_letter_code
_entity_poly.pdbx_strand_id
1 'polypeptide(L)'
;MEQPVWLITGASSGLGLSIALSALRVGGRVLATARNPAKAAQDHPEVEQRGGKWIALDVAKSDCKAVVQRVVESEGRVDVVVNSAGYSLLGAVEDMSENEIHDQMNTNFYGPIRVIQGALPTMRKQMSGTIVNISSTAGISGVAACGLYAASKFALEGLSEALASELSAFNIHMLVVEPGAFRTAMIGNAVSPAAGLSEPYIGTAVNAVLDRYAQIPEKASGDPPKAGEVIVHTIKEGMSSDRMNHGHLRLILGSDSLARIEMKAQKLMENVVAMKEVAKSTDRSN
;
A
#
# COMPACT_ATOMS: atom_id res chain seq x y z
N MET A 1 -23.53 -18.11 -4.35
CA MET A 1 -22.18 -17.88 -3.78
C MET A 1 -22.31 -16.78 -2.73
N GLU A 2 -21.74 -16.95 -1.55
CA GLU A 2 -21.71 -15.90 -0.53
C GLU A 2 -20.93 -14.66 -1.04
N GLN A 3 -21.36 -13.48 -0.61
CA GLN A 3 -20.69 -12.22 -0.97
C GLN A 3 -19.32 -12.14 -0.29
N PRO A 4 -18.22 -11.89 -1.02
CA PRO A 4 -16.90 -11.78 -0.39
C PRO A 4 -16.83 -10.58 0.54
N VAL A 5 -16.24 -10.76 1.72
CA VAL A 5 -16.06 -9.74 2.75
C VAL A 5 -14.71 -9.05 2.57
N TRP A 6 -14.74 -7.73 2.43
CA TRP A 6 -13.58 -6.86 2.23
C TRP A 6 -13.36 -6.00 3.45
N LEU A 7 -12.17 -6.03 4.02
CA LEU A 7 -11.70 -5.08 5.02
C LEU A 7 -10.70 -4.12 4.35
N ILE A 8 -11.05 -2.82 4.30
CA ILE A 8 -10.25 -1.83 3.58
C ILE A 8 -9.81 -0.72 4.52
N THR A 9 -8.50 -0.56 4.73
CA THR A 9 -7.96 0.53 5.55
C THR A 9 -7.77 1.81 4.73
N GLY A 10 -7.93 2.97 5.38
CA GLY A 10 -7.80 4.27 4.69
C GLY A 10 -8.86 4.49 3.61
N ALA A 11 -10.06 3.93 3.80
CA ALA A 11 -11.14 3.96 2.82
C ALA A 11 -11.84 5.32 2.69
N SER A 12 -11.50 6.33 3.51
CA SER A 12 -12.12 7.65 3.47
C SER A 12 -11.62 8.56 2.35
N SER A 13 -10.69 8.12 1.52
CA SER A 13 -10.19 8.92 0.39
C SER A 13 -9.38 8.08 -0.61
N GLY A 14 -9.08 8.68 -1.76
CA GLY A 14 -8.09 8.18 -2.72
C GLY A 14 -8.34 6.75 -3.20
N LEU A 15 -7.28 5.95 -3.28
CA LEU A 15 -7.36 4.57 -3.76
C LEU A 15 -8.20 3.68 -2.83
N GLY A 16 -8.11 3.85 -1.50
CA GLY A 16 -8.89 3.08 -0.55
C GLY A 16 -10.39 3.25 -0.77
N LEU A 17 -10.86 4.49 -0.97
CA LEU A 17 -12.26 4.78 -1.32
C LEU A 17 -12.65 4.18 -2.68
N SER A 18 -11.80 4.35 -3.69
CA SER A 18 -12.05 3.83 -5.02
C SER A 18 -12.17 2.30 -5.04
N ILE A 19 -11.33 1.61 -4.27
CA ILE A 19 -11.41 0.16 -4.09
C ILE A 19 -12.70 -0.22 -3.36
N ALA A 20 -13.07 0.50 -2.28
CA ALA A 20 -14.29 0.23 -1.53
C ALA A 20 -15.54 0.34 -2.42
N LEU A 21 -15.67 1.43 -3.18
CA LEU A 21 -16.79 1.64 -4.09
C LEU A 21 -16.81 0.61 -5.23
N SER A 22 -15.66 0.22 -5.75
CA SER A 22 -15.56 -0.81 -6.78
C SER A 22 -15.91 -2.20 -6.25
N ALA A 23 -15.48 -2.56 -5.02
CA ALA A 23 -15.85 -3.81 -4.38
C ALA A 23 -17.37 -3.90 -4.12
N LEU A 24 -17.98 -2.81 -3.64
CA LEU A 24 -19.44 -2.72 -3.48
C LEU A 24 -20.18 -2.89 -4.81
N ARG A 25 -19.69 -2.28 -5.88
CA ARG A 25 -20.30 -2.37 -7.22
C ARG A 25 -20.35 -3.80 -7.75
N VAL A 26 -19.37 -4.61 -7.42
CA VAL A 26 -19.32 -6.02 -7.86
C VAL A 26 -19.93 -7.00 -6.84
N GLY A 27 -20.71 -6.48 -5.87
CA GLY A 27 -21.46 -7.28 -4.91
C GLY A 27 -20.65 -7.73 -3.69
N GLY A 28 -19.51 -7.11 -3.41
CA GLY A 28 -18.73 -7.35 -2.19
C GLY A 28 -19.39 -6.71 -0.97
N ARG A 29 -19.21 -7.31 0.20
CA ARG A 29 -19.57 -6.73 1.50
C ARG A 29 -18.34 -6.00 2.04
N VAL A 30 -18.43 -4.68 2.19
CA VAL A 30 -17.28 -3.83 2.49
C VAL A 30 -17.31 -3.29 3.91
N LEU A 31 -16.22 -3.53 4.64
CA LEU A 31 -15.89 -2.94 5.92
C LEU A 31 -14.85 -1.83 5.65
N ALA A 32 -15.35 -0.64 5.39
CA ALA A 32 -14.54 0.55 5.10
C ALA A 32 -14.03 1.15 6.40
N THR A 33 -12.71 1.31 6.57
CA THR A 33 -12.20 1.86 7.82
C THR A 33 -11.66 3.27 7.67
N ALA A 34 -11.90 4.08 8.69
CA ALA A 34 -11.43 5.45 8.79
C ALA A 34 -11.14 5.81 10.26
N ARG A 35 -10.26 6.79 10.51
CA ARG A 35 -10.01 7.34 11.85
C ARG A 35 -11.24 8.06 12.41
N ASN A 36 -12.01 8.68 11.53
CA ASN A 36 -13.29 9.31 11.88
C ASN A 36 -14.39 8.78 10.93
N PRO A 37 -15.07 7.68 11.30
CA PRO A 37 -16.10 7.06 10.49
C PRO A 37 -17.34 7.96 10.29
N ALA A 38 -17.70 8.78 11.26
CA ALA A 38 -18.84 9.69 11.14
C ALA A 38 -18.60 10.76 10.06
N LYS A 39 -17.40 11.34 10.04
CA LYS A 39 -17.00 12.26 8.97
C LYS A 39 -16.93 11.55 7.62
N ALA A 40 -16.36 10.35 7.56
CA ALA A 40 -16.27 9.58 6.34
C ALA A 40 -17.65 9.23 5.76
N ALA A 41 -18.62 8.91 6.60
CA ALA A 41 -20.02 8.66 6.20
C ALA A 41 -20.70 9.91 5.63
N GLN A 42 -20.41 11.09 6.21
CA GLN A 42 -20.91 12.37 5.70
C GLN A 42 -20.30 12.74 4.35
N ASP A 43 -18.98 12.57 4.22
CA ASP A 43 -18.24 12.92 2.99
C ASP A 43 -18.52 11.92 1.85
N HIS A 44 -18.83 10.64 2.18
CA HIS A 44 -19.01 9.53 1.24
C HIS A 44 -20.24 8.67 1.58
N PRO A 45 -21.46 9.25 1.55
CA PRO A 45 -22.69 8.53 1.89
C PRO A 45 -22.97 7.34 0.96
N GLU A 46 -22.42 7.35 -0.25
CA GLU A 46 -22.56 6.28 -1.23
C GLU A 46 -22.00 4.92 -0.77
N VAL A 47 -21.08 4.91 0.20
CA VAL A 47 -20.56 3.66 0.78
C VAL A 47 -21.66 2.93 1.55
N GLU A 48 -22.36 3.62 2.45
CA GLU A 48 -23.46 3.05 3.22
C GLU A 48 -24.71 2.79 2.36
N GLN A 49 -25.01 3.69 1.43
CA GLN A 49 -26.13 3.52 0.47
C GLN A 49 -26.01 2.23 -0.37
N ARG A 50 -24.78 1.76 -0.59
CA ARG A 50 -24.50 0.49 -1.30
C ARG A 50 -24.28 -0.69 -0.35
N GLY A 51 -24.57 -0.55 0.94
CA GLY A 51 -24.49 -1.61 1.94
C GLY A 51 -23.11 -1.79 2.58
N GLY A 52 -22.17 -0.89 2.35
CA GLY A 52 -20.90 -0.86 3.08
C GLY A 52 -21.07 -0.37 4.50
N LYS A 53 -20.10 -0.68 5.37
CA LYS A 53 -20.10 -0.24 6.77
C LYS A 53 -18.83 0.55 7.06
N TRP A 54 -18.96 1.68 7.75
CA TRP A 54 -17.83 2.41 8.28
C TRP A 54 -17.38 1.88 9.65
N ILE A 55 -16.10 1.60 9.80
CA ILE A 55 -15.46 1.08 11.01
C ILE A 55 -14.41 2.08 11.50
N ALA A 56 -14.41 2.39 12.78
CA ALA A 56 -13.38 3.20 13.40
C ALA A 56 -12.07 2.39 13.51
N LEU A 57 -11.03 2.82 12.82
CA LEU A 57 -9.71 2.19 12.87
C LEU A 57 -8.62 3.23 12.60
N ASP A 58 -7.66 3.33 13.51
CA ASP A 58 -6.38 3.98 13.31
C ASP A 58 -5.29 2.92 13.28
N VAL A 59 -4.68 2.70 12.12
CA VAL A 59 -3.66 1.66 11.93
C VAL A 59 -2.37 1.94 12.72
N ALA A 60 -2.15 3.21 13.14
CA ALA A 60 -1.00 3.60 13.94
C ALA A 60 -1.15 3.29 15.44
N LYS A 61 -2.36 2.97 15.91
CA LYS A 61 -2.63 2.66 17.32
C LYS A 61 -2.27 1.22 17.66
N SER A 62 -1.82 1.03 18.90
CA SER A 62 -1.40 -0.30 19.42
C SER A 62 -2.55 -1.32 19.49
N ASP A 63 -3.79 -0.86 19.63
CA ASP A 63 -4.98 -1.70 19.67
C ASP A 63 -5.52 -2.09 18.27
N CYS A 64 -4.94 -1.58 17.18
CA CYS A 64 -5.36 -1.84 15.81
C CYS A 64 -5.58 -3.34 15.53
N LYS A 65 -4.61 -4.19 15.90
CA LYS A 65 -4.72 -5.65 15.76
C LYS A 65 -5.98 -6.20 16.44
N ALA A 66 -6.24 -5.80 17.68
CA ALA A 66 -7.38 -6.28 18.45
C ALA A 66 -8.72 -5.77 17.88
N VAL A 67 -8.74 -4.53 17.36
CA VAL A 67 -9.93 -4.00 16.68
C VAL A 67 -10.22 -4.80 15.41
N VAL A 68 -9.22 -5.04 14.56
CA VAL A 68 -9.37 -5.83 13.34
C VAL A 68 -9.86 -7.23 13.64
N GLN A 69 -9.25 -7.90 14.63
CA GLN A 69 -9.64 -9.25 15.02
C GLN A 69 -11.12 -9.31 15.44
N ARG A 70 -11.58 -8.44 16.33
CA ARG A 70 -12.99 -8.38 16.74
C ARG A 70 -13.95 -8.14 15.57
N VAL A 71 -13.59 -7.21 14.67
CA VAL A 71 -14.42 -6.90 13.49
C VAL A 71 -14.55 -8.11 12.58
N VAL A 72 -13.44 -8.79 12.28
CA VAL A 72 -13.41 -9.96 11.40
C VAL A 72 -14.13 -11.16 12.04
N GLU A 73 -13.95 -11.38 13.35
CA GLU A 73 -14.67 -12.44 14.09
C GLU A 73 -16.17 -12.19 14.11
N SER A 74 -16.63 -10.94 14.27
CA SER A 74 -18.06 -10.59 14.24
C SER A 74 -18.71 -10.79 12.87
N GLU A 75 -17.93 -10.66 11.78
CA GLU A 75 -18.39 -10.94 10.43
C GLU A 75 -18.34 -12.44 10.07
N GLY A 76 -17.61 -13.24 10.87
CA GLY A 76 -17.44 -14.68 10.70
C GLY A 76 -16.46 -15.06 9.58
N ARG A 77 -16.10 -14.11 8.72
CA ARG A 77 -15.16 -14.30 7.60
C ARG A 77 -14.51 -12.98 7.16
N VAL A 78 -13.39 -13.09 6.47
CA VAL A 78 -12.79 -12.03 5.67
C VAL A 78 -12.08 -12.65 4.46
N ASP A 79 -12.45 -12.20 3.27
CA ASP A 79 -11.92 -12.76 2.03
C ASP A 79 -10.80 -11.90 1.46
N VAL A 80 -10.92 -10.57 1.63
CA VAL A 80 -9.92 -9.61 1.14
C VAL A 80 -9.60 -8.59 2.21
N VAL A 81 -8.32 -8.40 2.47
CA VAL A 81 -7.80 -7.31 3.32
C VAL A 81 -7.00 -6.36 2.46
N VAL A 82 -7.36 -5.07 2.46
CA VAL A 82 -6.66 -4.03 1.70
C VAL A 82 -6.01 -3.05 2.66
N ASN A 83 -4.68 -3.05 2.71
CA ASN A 83 -3.86 -2.08 3.43
C ASN A 83 -3.61 -0.86 2.53
N SER A 84 -4.53 0.12 2.59
CA SER A 84 -4.44 1.37 1.82
C SER A 84 -4.21 2.61 2.68
N ALA A 85 -4.29 2.49 4.02
CA ALA A 85 -3.95 3.58 4.92
C ALA A 85 -2.45 3.91 4.84
N GLY A 86 -2.13 5.19 4.64
CA GLY A 86 -0.76 5.67 4.55
C GLY A 86 -0.68 7.16 4.23
N TYR A 87 0.50 7.72 4.38
CA TYR A 87 0.81 9.10 4.00
C TYR A 87 2.28 9.20 3.54
N SER A 88 2.66 10.34 3.00
CA SER A 88 4.02 10.64 2.56
C SER A 88 4.63 11.76 3.39
N LEU A 89 5.75 11.49 4.05
CA LEU A 89 6.63 12.50 4.63
C LEU A 89 7.70 12.84 3.58
N LEU A 90 7.73 14.09 3.13
CA LEU A 90 8.58 14.57 2.05
C LEU A 90 9.51 15.69 2.54
N GLY A 91 10.80 15.51 2.39
CA GLY A 91 11.83 16.44 2.79
C GLY A 91 13.23 15.84 2.74
N ALA A 92 14.25 16.61 3.08
CA ALA A 92 15.58 16.07 3.32
C ALA A 92 15.54 15.19 4.56
N VAL A 93 16.19 14.03 4.52
CA VAL A 93 16.21 13.10 5.67
C VAL A 93 16.86 13.75 6.89
N GLU A 94 17.84 14.61 6.69
CA GLU A 94 18.54 15.37 7.74
C GLU A 94 17.62 16.32 8.51
N ASP A 95 16.56 16.82 7.87
CA ASP A 95 15.59 17.75 8.46
C ASP A 95 14.46 17.05 9.23
N MET A 96 14.40 15.70 9.19
CA MET A 96 13.34 14.91 9.81
C MET A 96 13.68 14.61 11.27
N SER A 97 12.75 14.88 12.17
CA SER A 97 12.86 14.44 13.56
C SER A 97 12.64 12.92 13.69
N GLU A 98 13.18 12.34 14.78
CA GLU A 98 13.00 10.92 15.08
C GLU A 98 11.52 10.54 15.22
N ASN A 99 10.68 11.42 15.78
CA ASN A 99 9.24 11.18 15.88
C ASN A 99 8.56 11.11 14.49
N GLU A 100 8.90 11.99 13.58
CA GLU A 100 8.36 11.97 12.21
C GLU A 100 8.78 10.73 11.46
N ILE A 101 10.04 10.27 11.66
CA ILE A 101 10.55 9.01 11.11
C ILE A 101 9.73 7.82 11.66
N HIS A 102 9.53 7.76 12.98
CA HIS A 102 8.74 6.73 13.62
C HIS A 102 7.28 6.74 13.16
N ASP A 103 6.65 7.89 13.06
CA ASP A 103 5.25 8.03 12.65
C ASP A 103 5.03 7.57 11.20
N GLN A 104 5.97 7.89 10.30
CA GLN A 104 5.95 7.40 8.91
C GLN A 104 6.00 5.87 8.86
N MET A 105 6.92 5.26 9.60
CA MET A 105 7.06 3.81 9.68
C MET A 105 5.87 3.17 10.41
N ASN A 106 5.41 3.80 11.48
CA ASN A 106 4.29 3.31 12.28
C ASN A 106 3.00 3.18 11.47
N THR A 107 2.73 4.16 10.62
CA THR A 107 1.54 4.14 9.77
C THR A 107 1.71 3.24 8.55
N ASN A 108 2.80 3.40 7.78
CA ASN A 108 2.94 2.79 6.47
C ASN A 108 3.46 1.35 6.50
N PHE A 109 4.10 0.93 7.59
CA PHE A 109 4.71 -0.40 7.73
C PHE A 109 4.13 -1.19 8.91
N TYR A 110 4.21 -0.68 10.14
CA TYR A 110 3.65 -1.40 11.29
C TYR A 110 2.12 -1.47 11.26
N GLY A 111 1.44 -0.46 10.70
CA GLY A 111 0.00 -0.48 10.49
C GLY A 111 -0.48 -1.70 9.70
N PRO A 112 0.00 -1.91 8.46
CA PRO A 112 -0.27 -3.13 7.70
C PRO A 112 0.01 -4.42 8.46
N ILE A 113 1.11 -4.52 9.20
CA ILE A 113 1.43 -5.70 10.02
C ILE A 113 0.33 -5.96 11.05
N ARG A 114 -0.12 -4.94 11.79
CA ARG A 114 -1.18 -5.08 12.80
C ARG A 114 -2.50 -5.55 12.17
N VAL A 115 -2.86 -4.98 11.01
CA VAL A 115 -4.07 -5.35 10.27
C VAL A 115 -3.99 -6.81 9.81
N ILE A 116 -2.87 -7.20 9.20
CA ILE A 116 -2.63 -8.58 8.76
C ILE A 116 -2.71 -9.54 9.94
N GLN A 117 -2.00 -9.25 11.04
CA GLN A 117 -2.03 -10.10 12.25
C GLN A 117 -3.42 -10.24 12.86
N GLY A 118 -4.29 -9.21 12.73
CA GLY A 118 -5.67 -9.26 13.21
C GLY A 118 -6.56 -10.13 12.33
N ALA A 119 -6.36 -10.15 11.02
CA ALA A 119 -7.17 -10.88 10.06
C ALA A 119 -6.72 -12.35 9.85
N LEU A 120 -5.42 -12.62 9.96
CA LEU A 120 -4.83 -13.92 9.65
C LEU A 120 -5.47 -15.12 10.40
N PRO A 121 -5.83 -15.06 11.70
CA PRO A 121 -6.45 -16.21 12.37
C PRO A 121 -7.71 -16.70 11.66
N THR A 122 -8.56 -15.77 11.22
CA THR A 122 -9.78 -16.08 10.47
C THR A 122 -9.46 -16.59 9.07
N MET A 123 -8.58 -15.94 8.31
CA MET A 123 -8.18 -16.40 6.98
C MET A 123 -7.56 -17.80 6.99
N ARG A 124 -6.69 -18.10 7.98
CA ARG A 124 -6.11 -19.45 8.12
C ARG A 124 -7.16 -20.51 8.43
N LYS A 125 -8.14 -20.18 9.27
CA LYS A 125 -9.28 -21.10 9.55
C LYS A 125 -10.13 -21.33 8.30
N GLN A 126 -10.28 -20.31 7.44
CA GLN A 126 -10.98 -20.42 6.16
C GLN A 126 -10.19 -21.21 5.11
N MET A 127 -8.86 -21.34 5.26
CA MET A 127 -7.95 -21.86 4.23
C MET A 127 -8.09 -21.09 2.91
N SER A 128 -8.34 -19.77 3.00
CA SER A 128 -8.48 -18.89 1.84
C SER A 128 -8.40 -17.43 2.26
N GLY A 129 -7.94 -16.58 1.36
CA GLY A 129 -7.93 -15.13 1.53
C GLY A 129 -7.00 -14.43 0.55
N THR A 130 -7.17 -13.13 0.42
CA THR A 130 -6.25 -12.27 -0.34
C THR A 130 -5.89 -11.05 0.50
N ILE A 131 -4.60 -10.79 0.65
CA ILE A 131 -4.07 -9.60 1.32
C ILE A 131 -3.47 -8.71 0.25
N VAL A 132 -3.95 -7.46 0.20
CA VAL A 132 -3.53 -6.44 -0.76
C VAL A 132 -2.81 -5.33 -0.03
N ASN A 133 -1.55 -5.12 -0.35
CA ASN A 133 -0.76 -4.02 0.19
C ASN A 133 -0.60 -2.92 -0.88
N ILE A 134 -1.12 -1.73 -0.60
CA ILE A 134 -0.91 -0.58 -1.47
C ILE A 134 0.48 -0.02 -1.19
N SER A 135 1.43 -0.40 -2.03
CA SER A 135 2.80 0.10 -2.06
C SER A 135 2.90 1.41 -2.85
N SER A 136 3.88 1.56 -3.65
CA SER A 136 4.14 2.69 -4.55
C SER A 136 5.30 2.34 -5.48
N THR A 137 5.45 3.06 -6.58
CA THR A 137 6.72 3.11 -7.32
C THR A 137 7.91 3.41 -6.38
N ALA A 138 7.67 4.18 -5.31
CA ALA A 138 8.68 4.48 -4.28
C ALA A 138 9.11 3.25 -3.46
N GLY A 139 8.35 2.15 -3.48
CA GLY A 139 8.74 0.87 -2.86
C GLY A 139 9.79 0.09 -3.68
N ILE A 140 10.01 0.48 -4.91
CA ILE A 140 11.00 -0.13 -5.82
C ILE A 140 12.14 0.83 -6.14
N SER A 141 11.88 2.13 -6.20
CA SER A 141 12.85 3.14 -6.61
C SER A 141 12.82 4.38 -5.71
N GLY A 142 13.86 4.55 -4.89
CA GLY A 142 14.03 5.73 -4.04
C GLY A 142 14.30 6.99 -4.89
N VAL A 143 13.77 8.12 -4.41
CA VAL A 143 13.92 9.45 -5.04
C VAL A 143 14.30 10.45 -3.94
N ALA A 144 15.05 11.49 -4.29
CA ALA A 144 15.35 12.60 -3.37
C ALA A 144 14.04 13.15 -2.76
N ALA A 145 14.11 13.68 -1.57
CA ALA A 145 12.99 14.15 -0.74
C ALA A 145 11.98 13.06 -0.31
N CYS A 146 12.03 11.84 -0.85
CA CYS A 146 11.10 10.75 -0.53
C CYS A 146 11.73 9.66 0.33
N GLY A 147 12.89 9.89 0.96
CA GLY A 147 13.72 8.86 1.61
C GLY A 147 12.94 7.98 2.58
N LEU A 148 12.26 8.57 3.57
CA LEU A 148 11.52 7.82 4.60
C LEU A 148 10.23 7.19 4.05
N TYR A 149 9.53 7.90 3.17
CA TYR A 149 8.38 7.32 2.48
C TYR A 149 8.79 6.10 1.66
N ALA A 150 9.86 6.22 0.86
CA ALA A 150 10.40 5.10 0.10
C ALA A 150 10.81 3.94 1.03
N ALA A 151 11.57 4.21 2.10
CA ALA A 151 11.97 3.18 3.07
C ALA A 151 10.76 2.41 3.62
N SER A 152 9.66 3.10 3.97
CA SER A 152 8.44 2.47 4.47
C SER A 152 7.79 1.55 3.43
N LYS A 153 7.83 1.95 2.14
CA LYS A 153 7.26 1.14 1.05
C LYS A 153 8.17 -0.01 0.64
N PHE A 154 9.51 0.17 0.63
CA PHE A 154 10.47 -0.93 0.46
C PHE A 154 10.32 -1.99 1.56
N ALA A 155 10.13 -1.55 2.82
CA ALA A 155 9.88 -2.47 3.93
C ALA A 155 8.58 -3.27 3.72
N LEU A 156 7.52 -2.63 3.22
CA LEU A 156 6.25 -3.28 2.92
C LEU A 156 6.37 -4.28 1.76
N GLU A 157 7.18 -3.96 0.73
CA GLU A 157 7.49 -4.86 -0.39
C GLU A 157 8.17 -6.15 0.11
N GLY A 158 9.29 -6.01 0.84
CA GLY A 158 10.01 -7.16 1.37
C GLY A 158 9.18 -8.02 2.32
N LEU A 159 8.35 -7.39 3.18
CA LEU A 159 7.40 -8.10 4.03
C LEU A 159 6.38 -8.88 3.19
N SER A 160 5.88 -8.28 2.11
CA SER A 160 4.88 -8.93 1.25
C SER A 160 5.43 -10.14 0.52
N GLU A 161 6.69 -10.11 0.07
CA GLU A 161 7.37 -11.25 -0.53
C GLU A 161 7.51 -12.42 0.46
N ALA A 162 7.94 -12.12 1.68
CA ALA A 162 8.06 -13.14 2.73
C ALA A 162 6.70 -13.76 3.06
N LEU A 163 5.68 -12.93 3.28
CA LEU A 163 4.33 -13.38 3.59
C LEU A 163 3.70 -14.21 2.47
N ALA A 164 3.98 -13.91 1.21
CA ALA A 164 3.49 -14.71 0.09
C ALA A 164 3.93 -16.18 0.20
N SER A 165 5.17 -16.41 0.63
CA SER A 165 5.71 -17.77 0.88
C SER A 165 5.15 -18.37 2.17
N GLU A 166 5.11 -17.62 3.29
CA GLU A 166 4.62 -18.09 4.59
C GLU A 166 3.15 -18.52 4.56
N LEU A 167 2.33 -17.82 3.77
CA LEU A 167 0.88 -17.98 3.74
C LEU A 167 0.38 -18.93 2.64
N SER A 168 1.24 -19.37 1.75
CA SER A 168 0.89 -20.25 0.64
C SER A 168 0.25 -21.56 1.10
N ALA A 169 0.73 -22.17 2.20
CA ALA A 169 0.18 -23.38 2.78
C ALA A 169 -1.28 -23.21 3.28
N PHE A 170 -1.76 -22.01 3.45
CA PHE A 170 -3.12 -21.69 3.88
C PHE A 170 -4.01 -21.21 2.73
N ASN A 171 -3.53 -21.28 1.49
CA ASN A 171 -4.21 -20.73 0.32
C ASN A 171 -4.60 -19.25 0.51
N ILE A 172 -3.68 -18.47 1.12
CA ILE A 172 -3.80 -17.04 1.30
C ILE A 172 -2.82 -16.36 0.35
N HIS A 173 -3.34 -15.50 -0.52
CA HIS A 173 -2.57 -14.83 -1.56
C HIS A 173 -2.16 -13.43 -1.15
N MET A 174 -1.00 -12.98 -1.62
CA MET A 174 -0.52 -11.62 -1.49
C MET A 174 -0.60 -10.89 -2.83
N LEU A 175 -1.05 -9.64 -2.82
CA LEU A 175 -0.98 -8.72 -3.95
C LEU A 175 -0.37 -7.40 -3.51
N VAL A 176 0.72 -7.00 -4.13
CA VAL A 176 1.32 -5.68 -3.93
C VAL A 176 0.93 -4.79 -5.09
N VAL A 177 0.31 -3.66 -4.80
CA VAL A 177 -0.08 -2.68 -5.81
C VAL A 177 0.95 -1.55 -5.80
N GLU A 178 1.53 -1.26 -6.95
CA GLU A 178 2.60 -0.27 -7.14
C GLU A 178 2.11 0.92 -7.99
N PRO A 179 1.31 1.84 -7.41
CA PRO A 179 0.81 2.98 -8.15
C PRO A 179 1.90 4.03 -8.40
N GLY A 180 1.85 4.65 -9.57
CA GLY A 180 2.51 5.90 -9.86
C GLY A 180 1.75 7.11 -9.30
N ALA A 181 1.75 8.22 -10.02
CA ALA A 181 1.05 9.43 -9.62
C ALA A 181 -0.45 9.36 -9.97
N PHE A 182 -1.29 9.25 -8.95
CA PHE A 182 -2.75 9.27 -9.05
C PHE A 182 -3.32 10.54 -8.44
N ARG A 183 -4.40 11.07 -9.01
CA ARG A 183 -5.13 12.24 -8.48
C ARG A 183 -5.85 11.89 -7.18
N THR A 184 -5.10 11.81 -6.09
CA THR A 184 -5.61 11.51 -4.76
C THR A 184 -5.22 12.61 -3.76
N ALA A 185 -5.97 12.71 -2.68
CA ALA A 185 -5.65 13.62 -1.58
C ALA A 185 -4.29 13.32 -0.91
N MET A 186 -3.73 12.11 -1.08
CA MET A 186 -2.44 11.73 -0.49
C MET A 186 -1.31 12.65 -0.94
N ILE A 187 -1.28 13.05 -2.22
CA ILE A 187 -0.23 13.92 -2.76
C ILE A 187 -0.41 15.35 -2.26
N GLY A 188 -1.66 15.85 -2.29
CA GLY A 188 -1.97 17.20 -1.79
C GLY A 188 -1.83 17.35 -0.27
N ASN A 189 -1.88 16.24 0.46
CA ASN A 189 -1.75 16.15 1.92
C ASN A 189 -0.40 15.54 2.35
N ALA A 190 0.62 15.59 1.49
CA ALA A 190 1.97 15.19 1.89
C ALA A 190 2.44 16.06 3.07
N VAL A 191 3.06 15.41 4.06
CA VAL A 191 3.58 16.08 5.26
C VAL A 191 5.01 16.49 4.99
N SER A 192 5.39 17.70 5.38
CA SER A 192 6.79 18.16 5.39
C SER A 192 7.34 18.07 6.81
N PRO A 193 8.67 17.90 6.99
CA PRO A 193 9.31 18.02 8.30
C PRO A 193 8.95 19.34 8.99
N ALA A 194 8.73 19.30 10.29
CA ALA A 194 8.41 20.50 11.06
C ALA A 194 9.53 21.55 11.03
N ALA A 195 10.77 21.10 10.84
CA ALA A 195 11.94 21.96 10.67
C ALA A 195 11.94 22.74 9.33
N GLY A 196 11.14 22.29 8.36
CA GLY A 196 11.16 22.81 6.99
C GLY A 196 12.33 22.25 6.18
N LEU A 197 12.68 22.91 5.08
CA LEU A 197 13.84 22.58 4.25
C LEU A 197 15.02 23.45 4.66
N SER A 198 16.10 22.84 5.16
CA SER A 198 17.31 23.57 5.56
C SER A 198 18.06 24.18 4.36
N GLU A 199 18.78 25.28 4.61
CA GLU A 199 19.47 26.08 3.59
C GLU A 199 20.35 25.26 2.63
N PRO A 200 21.14 24.27 3.09
CA PRO A 200 21.99 23.47 2.21
C PRO A 200 21.24 22.70 1.12
N TYR A 201 19.93 22.46 1.29
CA TYR A 201 19.10 21.73 0.33
C TYR A 201 18.34 22.63 -0.65
N ILE A 202 18.38 23.97 -0.47
CA ILE A 202 17.78 24.93 -1.39
C ILE A 202 18.53 24.88 -2.73
N GLY A 203 17.78 24.77 -3.84
CA GLY A 203 18.32 24.65 -5.20
C GLY A 203 18.91 23.28 -5.55
N THR A 204 18.84 22.30 -4.64
CA THR A 204 19.30 20.92 -4.89
C THR A 204 18.22 20.03 -5.51
N ALA A 205 18.56 18.76 -5.75
CA ALA A 205 17.61 17.74 -6.19
C ALA A 205 16.45 17.53 -5.19
N VAL A 206 16.66 17.77 -3.89
CA VAL A 206 15.59 17.70 -2.88
C VAL A 206 14.56 18.79 -3.15
N ASN A 207 15.00 20.05 -3.26
CA ASN A 207 14.09 21.16 -3.56
C ASN A 207 13.34 20.95 -4.89
N ALA A 208 14.06 20.58 -5.96
CA ALA A 208 13.44 20.34 -7.26
C ALA A 208 12.37 19.24 -7.25
N VAL A 209 12.54 18.20 -6.39
CA VAL A 209 11.53 17.16 -6.22
C VAL A 209 10.34 17.67 -5.41
N LEU A 210 10.55 18.43 -4.34
CA LEU A 210 9.46 19.03 -3.57
C LEU A 210 8.59 19.96 -4.43
N ASP A 211 9.22 20.82 -5.25
CA ASP A 211 8.52 21.71 -6.20
C ASP A 211 7.69 20.91 -7.22
N ARG A 212 8.23 19.78 -7.69
CA ARG A 212 7.50 18.88 -8.59
C ARG A 212 6.31 18.23 -7.89
N TYR A 213 6.48 17.76 -6.66
CA TYR A 213 5.39 17.15 -5.88
C TYR A 213 4.24 18.12 -5.63
N ALA A 214 4.53 19.41 -5.39
CA ALA A 214 3.51 20.43 -5.25
C ALA A 214 2.63 20.59 -6.52
N GLN A 215 3.16 20.24 -7.71
CA GLN A 215 2.45 20.33 -8.99
C GLN A 215 1.73 19.02 -9.40
N ILE A 216 2.00 17.88 -8.73
CA ILE A 216 1.42 16.58 -9.11
C ILE A 216 -0.12 16.57 -9.04
N PRO A 217 -0.81 17.19 -8.06
CA PRO A 217 -2.28 17.18 -8.01
C PRO A 217 -2.94 17.58 -9.32
N GLU A 218 -2.34 18.54 -10.04
CA GLU A 218 -2.83 19.03 -11.32
C GLU A 218 -2.38 18.16 -12.51
N LYS A 219 -1.18 17.56 -12.42
CA LYS A 219 -0.52 16.89 -13.54
C LYS A 219 -0.62 15.35 -13.51
N ALA A 220 -1.11 14.78 -12.41
CA ALA A 220 -1.24 13.33 -12.29
C ALA A 220 -2.19 12.78 -13.36
N SER A 221 -1.72 11.79 -14.12
CA SER A 221 -2.51 11.11 -15.15
C SER A 221 -3.35 9.96 -14.59
N GLY A 222 -2.99 9.42 -13.43
CA GLY A 222 -3.68 8.31 -12.82
C GLY A 222 -5.09 8.67 -12.34
N ASP A 223 -6.05 7.81 -12.67
CA ASP A 223 -7.47 7.92 -12.34
C ASP A 223 -7.80 6.95 -11.20
N PRO A 224 -8.08 7.42 -9.97
CA PRO A 224 -8.35 6.54 -8.84
C PRO A 224 -9.55 5.60 -9.02
N PRO A 225 -10.71 6.02 -9.55
CA PRO A 225 -11.80 5.11 -9.91
C PRO A 225 -11.37 3.95 -10.80
N LYS A 226 -10.64 4.22 -11.89
CA LYS A 226 -10.13 3.17 -12.79
C LYS A 226 -9.15 2.24 -12.08
N ALA A 227 -8.28 2.77 -11.23
CA ALA A 227 -7.36 1.96 -10.45
C ALA A 227 -8.14 1.02 -9.50
N GLY A 228 -9.16 1.53 -8.81
CA GLY A 228 -10.03 0.71 -7.97
C GLY A 228 -10.71 -0.43 -8.74
N GLU A 229 -11.19 -0.16 -9.95
CA GLU A 229 -11.78 -1.18 -10.83
C GLU A 229 -10.78 -2.26 -11.23
N VAL A 230 -9.57 -1.86 -11.67
CA VAL A 230 -8.49 -2.79 -12.06
C VAL A 230 -8.07 -3.65 -10.88
N ILE A 231 -7.85 -3.06 -9.69
CA ILE A 231 -7.46 -3.81 -8.48
C ILE A 231 -8.53 -4.84 -8.13
N VAL A 232 -9.80 -4.44 -8.05
CA VAL A 232 -10.91 -5.35 -7.71
C VAL A 232 -11.09 -6.45 -8.76
N HIS A 233 -10.95 -6.12 -10.04
CA HIS A 233 -11.00 -7.10 -11.13
C HIS A 233 -9.86 -8.13 -11.03
N THR A 234 -8.63 -7.67 -10.82
CA THR A 234 -7.45 -8.53 -10.64
C THR A 234 -7.63 -9.50 -9.47
N ILE A 235 -8.16 -9.02 -8.34
CA ILE A 235 -8.44 -9.87 -7.17
C ILE A 235 -9.51 -10.91 -7.50
N LYS A 236 -10.62 -10.50 -8.14
CA LYS A 236 -11.71 -11.44 -8.52
C LYS A 236 -11.25 -12.49 -9.52
N GLU A 237 -10.48 -12.10 -10.53
CA GLU A 237 -9.90 -13.05 -11.48
C GLU A 237 -8.90 -13.99 -10.78
N GLY A 238 -8.07 -13.47 -9.88
CA GLY A 238 -7.14 -14.28 -9.09
C GLY A 238 -7.85 -15.29 -8.17
N MET A 239 -8.97 -14.90 -7.56
CA MET A 239 -9.81 -15.80 -6.74
C MET A 239 -10.51 -16.87 -7.59
N SER A 240 -10.66 -16.69 -8.89
CA SER A 240 -11.38 -17.58 -9.80
C SER A 240 -10.47 -18.34 -10.78
N SER A 241 -9.20 -18.01 -10.85
CA SER A 241 -8.23 -18.61 -11.78
C SER A 241 -6.87 -18.82 -11.12
N ASP A 242 -6.09 -19.79 -11.63
CA ASP A 242 -4.71 -20.05 -11.19
C ASP A 242 -3.71 -18.88 -11.42
N ARG A 243 -4.17 -17.73 -11.91
CA ARG A 243 -3.26 -16.61 -12.24
C ARG A 243 -2.49 -16.09 -11.02
N MET A 244 -3.09 -16.01 -9.84
CA MET A 244 -2.37 -15.65 -8.62
C MET A 244 -1.45 -16.78 -8.12
N ASN A 245 -1.70 -18.02 -8.52
CA ASN A 245 -0.83 -19.16 -8.26
C ASN A 245 0.44 -19.17 -9.14
N HIS A 246 0.47 -18.38 -10.24
CA HIS A 246 1.62 -18.25 -11.13
C HIS A 246 2.66 -17.21 -10.68
N GLY A 247 2.61 -16.76 -9.41
CA GLY A 247 3.67 -15.94 -8.82
C GLY A 247 3.63 -14.46 -9.18
N HIS A 248 2.54 -13.94 -9.77
CA HIS A 248 2.39 -12.50 -10.02
C HIS A 248 1.99 -11.78 -8.71
N LEU A 249 3.00 -11.51 -7.88
CA LEU A 249 2.83 -10.79 -6.63
C LEU A 249 2.51 -9.30 -6.83
N ARG A 250 2.91 -8.68 -7.95
CA ARG A 250 2.90 -7.23 -8.17
C ARG A 250 1.91 -6.79 -9.24
N LEU A 251 1.16 -5.72 -8.94
CA LEU A 251 0.28 -5.01 -9.87
C LEU A 251 0.77 -3.57 -10.04
N ILE A 252 1.47 -3.32 -11.15
CA ILE A 252 1.96 -1.99 -11.50
C ILE A 252 0.80 -1.17 -12.08
N LEU A 253 0.59 0.04 -11.57
CA LEU A 253 -0.46 0.94 -12.03
C LEU A 253 0.09 2.32 -12.42
N GLY A 254 -0.18 2.71 -13.65
CA GLY A 254 0.29 3.97 -14.25
C GLY A 254 1.52 3.78 -15.13
N SER A 255 1.56 4.48 -16.25
CA SER A 255 2.69 4.43 -17.21
C SER A 255 3.99 4.99 -16.61
N ASP A 256 3.88 5.95 -15.71
CA ASP A 256 5.00 6.53 -14.97
C ASP A 256 5.62 5.52 -13.97
N SER A 257 4.78 4.72 -13.32
CA SER A 257 5.24 3.63 -12.47
C SER A 257 5.94 2.55 -13.30
N LEU A 258 5.30 2.10 -14.38
CA LEU A 258 5.86 1.09 -15.28
C LEU A 258 7.25 1.49 -15.76
N ALA A 259 7.38 2.67 -16.37
CA ALA A 259 8.66 3.14 -16.90
C ALA A 259 9.77 3.23 -15.83
N ARG A 260 9.43 3.66 -14.62
CA ARG A 260 10.40 3.75 -13.53
C ARG A 260 10.85 2.39 -13.01
N ILE A 261 9.92 1.43 -12.91
CA ILE A 261 10.23 0.06 -12.47
C ILE A 261 11.09 -0.65 -13.53
N GLU A 262 10.79 -0.48 -14.84
CA GLU A 262 11.62 -1.01 -15.92
C GLU A 262 13.06 -0.48 -15.85
N MET A 263 13.22 0.84 -15.71
CA MET A 263 14.57 1.44 -15.56
C MET A 263 15.31 0.91 -14.32
N LYS A 264 14.61 0.71 -13.20
CA LYS A 264 15.21 0.16 -11.99
C LYS A 264 15.62 -1.29 -12.17
N ALA A 265 14.79 -2.12 -12.79
CA ALA A 265 15.07 -3.51 -13.06
C ALA A 265 16.30 -3.66 -13.98
N GLN A 266 16.37 -2.87 -15.06
CA GLN A 266 17.52 -2.83 -15.95
C GLN A 266 18.80 -2.46 -15.22
N LYS A 267 18.78 -1.40 -14.40
CA LYS A 267 19.96 -0.97 -13.62
C LYS A 267 20.43 -2.04 -12.62
N LEU A 268 19.51 -2.77 -12.01
CA LEU A 268 19.86 -3.88 -11.13
C LEU A 268 20.53 -5.01 -11.92
N MET A 269 20.04 -5.36 -13.10
CA MET A 269 20.65 -6.37 -13.96
C MET A 269 22.05 -5.95 -14.44
N GLU A 270 22.25 -4.69 -14.81
CA GLU A 270 23.57 -4.15 -15.14
C GLU A 270 24.54 -4.31 -13.96
N ASN A 271 24.13 -4.00 -12.73
CA ASN A 271 24.94 -4.20 -11.53
C ASN A 271 25.26 -5.68 -11.29
N VAL A 272 24.27 -6.59 -11.46
CA VAL A 272 24.50 -8.04 -11.33
C VAL A 272 25.58 -8.50 -12.31
N VAL A 273 25.49 -8.07 -13.57
CA VAL A 273 26.49 -8.41 -14.59
C VAL A 273 27.87 -7.86 -14.23
N ALA A 274 27.94 -6.57 -13.85
CA ALA A 274 29.21 -5.91 -13.54
C ALA A 274 29.91 -6.50 -12.30
N MET A 275 29.14 -6.98 -11.30
CA MET A 275 29.68 -7.47 -10.03
C MET A 275 29.82 -8.99 -9.96
N LYS A 276 29.51 -9.71 -11.03
CA LYS A 276 29.44 -11.18 -11.05
C LYS A 276 30.72 -11.86 -10.53
N GLU A 277 31.89 -11.46 -11.05
CA GLU A 277 33.17 -12.08 -10.66
C GLU A 277 33.60 -11.66 -9.22
N VAL A 278 33.30 -10.41 -8.83
CA VAL A 278 33.53 -9.93 -7.46
C VAL A 278 32.67 -10.72 -6.46
N ALA A 279 31.38 -10.94 -6.78
CA ALA A 279 30.50 -11.72 -5.92
C ALA A 279 31.03 -13.16 -5.71
N LYS A 280 31.41 -13.84 -6.79
CA LYS A 280 31.98 -15.20 -6.73
C LYS A 280 33.31 -15.31 -5.98
N SER A 281 34.12 -14.24 -5.98
CA SER A 281 35.42 -14.24 -5.29
C SER A 281 35.31 -14.34 -3.77
N THR A 282 34.10 -14.18 -3.21
CA THR A 282 33.83 -14.32 -1.78
C THR A 282 33.40 -15.72 -1.36
N ASP A 283 33.25 -16.64 -2.32
CA ASP A 283 32.93 -18.04 -2.04
C ASP A 283 34.11 -18.76 -1.40
N ARG A 284 33.83 -19.74 -0.55
CA ARG A 284 34.89 -20.59 0.01
C ARG A 284 35.50 -21.43 -1.10
N SER A 285 36.85 -21.44 -1.17
CA SER A 285 37.56 -22.43 -2.00
C SER A 285 37.28 -23.82 -1.44
N ASN A 286 36.70 -24.72 -2.25
CA ASN A 286 36.54 -26.14 -1.90
C ASN A 286 37.88 -26.83 -1.84
#